data_ab582c0f70cf7b4cc52c9157a63f91c5
#
_entry.id   ab582c0f70cf7b4cc52c9157a63f91c5
#
_cell.length_a   1.000
_cell.length_b   1.000
_cell.length_c   1.000
_cell.angle_alpha   90.00
_cell.angle_beta   90.00
_cell.angle_gamma   90.00
#
_symmetry.space_group_name_H-M   'P 1'
#
loop_
_entity.id
_entity.type
_entity.pdbx_description
1 polymer ?
#
loop_
_entity_poly.entity_id
_entity_poly.type
_entity_poly.pdbx_seq_one_letter_code
_entity_poly.pdbx_strand_id
1 'polypeptide(L)'
;MKVGIGVIGIFLISLFISTELATKNIVADVPTSVEETEVMTYIEETTTEIETTTQQETTTVTQLYRTGYVNGNNICVRKRPSKRAKSKYKVFYGKRIRYKKINAKWAKIKAKNVKGYIKIKYISKKEKKSTIHNTVPNYKLHSFMPYTSLSSSVSNQYKLQKIAYTGIHGIRQVDGRFCIAMGSYYTTQIGTYIDLELSDGTVIPCILADCKADIHTDSMNQKTSDGSLIEFIVDMNCLPHKVKVMGDVSYANDTWRNKVTRIKIYKKVEKY
;
A
#
# COMPACT_ATOMS: atom_id res chain seq x y z
N MET A 1 -11.66 -61.16 -21.17
CA MET A 1 -10.26 -61.53 -20.92
C MET A 1 -9.61 -60.44 -20.05
N LYS A 2 -9.20 -60.85 -18.84
CA LYS A 2 -8.58 -60.00 -17.81
C LYS A 2 -7.18 -59.63 -18.24
N VAL A 3 -6.67 -58.44 -17.91
CA VAL A 3 -5.39 -58.21 -17.23
C VAL A 3 -5.42 -56.83 -16.60
N GLY A 4 -5.25 -56.76 -15.28
CA GLY A 4 -4.96 -55.57 -14.49
C GLY A 4 -3.45 -55.50 -14.22
N ILE A 5 -2.93 -54.29 -14.06
CA ILE A 5 -1.61 -53.97 -13.47
C ILE A 5 -1.83 -52.65 -12.74
N GLY A 6 -1.70 -52.55 -11.59
CA GLY A 6 -0.91 -52.50 -10.41
C GLY A 6 -0.16 -51.17 -10.34
N VAL A 7 -0.68 -50.20 -9.53
CA VAL A 7 0.03 -48.91 -9.22
C VAL A 7 0.72 -49.11 -7.89
N ILE A 8 2.04 -48.98 -7.92
CA ILE A 8 2.94 -48.96 -6.75
C ILE A 8 3.05 -47.51 -6.29
N GLY A 9 2.49 -47.22 -5.10
CA GLY A 9 2.69 -45.96 -4.41
C GLY A 9 4.06 -45.93 -3.71
N ILE A 10 4.82 -44.91 -3.99
CA ILE A 10 6.08 -44.63 -3.26
C ILE A 10 5.76 -43.58 -2.19
N PHE A 11 5.79 -44.00 -0.93
CA PHE A 11 5.78 -43.13 0.23
C PHE A 11 7.20 -42.63 0.48
N LEU A 12 7.40 -41.29 0.38
CA LEU A 12 8.61 -40.64 0.85
C LEU A 12 8.36 -40.15 2.29
N ILE A 13 9.02 -40.82 3.22
CA ILE A 13 9.10 -40.43 4.64
C ILE A 13 10.22 -39.40 4.75
N SER A 14 9.90 -38.16 5.06
CA SER A 14 10.88 -37.15 5.44
C SER A 14 11.21 -37.26 6.94
N LEU A 15 12.46 -37.59 7.20
CA LEU A 15 13.04 -37.71 8.54
C LEU A 15 13.39 -36.31 9.06
N PHE A 16 12.74 -35.87 10.14
CA PHE A 16 13.15 -34.69 10.90
C PHE A 16 14.27 -35.10 11.87
N ILE A 17 15.45 -34.51 11.68
CA ILE A 17 16.56 -34.60 12.66
C ILE A 17 16.51 -33.31 13.49
N SER A 18 16.12 -33.44 14.74
CA SER A 18 16.27 -32.40 15.77
C SER A 18 17.65 -32.58 16.42
N THR A 19 18.50 -31.57 16.33
CA THR A 19 19.74 -31.49 17.10
C THR A 19 19.51 -30.68 18.37
N GLU A 20 19.48 -31.35 19.51
CA GLU A 20 19.59 -30.73 20.84
C GLU A 20 21.04 -30.34 21.09
N LEU A 21 21.29 -29.07 21.41
CA LEU A 21 22.57 -28.60 21.93
C LEU A 21 22.51 -28.65 23.47
N ALA A 22 23.26 -29.54 24.06
CA ALA A 22 23.48 -29.63 25.47
C ALA A 22 24.49 -28.56 25.91
N THR A 23 24.10 -27.67 26.83
CA THR A 23 24.99 -26.75 27.55
C THR A 23 25.61 -27.46 28.75
N LYS A 24 26.93 -27.62 28.75
CA LYS A 24 27.69 -28.07 29.90
C LYS A 24 28.13 -26.88 30.75
N ASN A 25 27.66 -26.84 32.00
CA ASN A 25 28.19 -25.99 33.05
C ASN A 25 29.52 -26.54 33.55
N ILE A 26 30.56 -25.71 33.55
CA ILE A 26 31.82 -25.99 34.25
C ILE A 26 31.93 -24.94 35.36
N VAL A 27 31.86 -25.42 36.57
CA VAL A 27 32.24 -24.70 37.81
C VAL A 27 33.73 -25.00 38.02
N ALA A 28 34.54 -23.98 38.22
CA ALA A 28 35.90 -24.14 38.72
C ALA A 28 36.18 -23.12 39.83
N ASP A 29 36.72 -23.65 40.86
CA ASP A 29 37.00 -23.09 42.18
C ASP A 29 37.97 -21.90 42.20
N VAL A 30 37.77 -21.08 43.22
CA VAL A 30 38.65 -20.02 43.74
C VAL A 30 39.66 -20.66 44.69
N PRO A 31 40.93 -20.22 44.75
CA PRO A 31 41.64 -20.12 46.01
C PRO A 31 42.08 -18.69 46.30
N THR A 32 41.81 -18.33 47.54
CA THR A 32 42.23 -17.17 48.31
C THR A 32 43.72 -17.30 48.67
N SER A 33 44.51 -16.22 48.58
CA SER A 33 45.48 -15.84 49.60
C SER A 33 46.18 -14.48 49.31
N VAL A 34 46.08 -13.64 50.23
CA VAL A 34 46.71 -12.47 50.80
C VAL A 34 48.19 -12.30 50.46
N GLU A 35 48.58 -11.06 50.10
CA GLU A 35 49.74 -10.38 50.74
C GLU A 35 49.73 -8.87 50.38
N GLU A 36 49.66 -8.08 51.44
CA GLU A 36 49.91 -6.62 51.47
C GLU A 36 51.40 -6.36 51.26
N THR A 37 51.73 -5.39 50.40
CA THR A 37 53.02 -4.70 50.48
C THR A 37 52.80 -3.23 50.22
N GLU A 38 52.98 -2.44 51.31
CA GLU A 38 53.07 -0.96 51.25
C GLU A 38 54.31 -0.53 50.48
N VAL A 39 54.15 0.37 49.54
CA VAL A 39 55.24 1.21 49.04
C VAL A 39 54.77 2.62 49.01
N MET A 40 55.28 3.40 49.99
CA MET A 40 55.23 4.85 50.00
C MET A 40 56.15 5.37 48.90
N THR A 41 55.63 6.21 48.01
CA THR A 41 56.45 7.06 47.13
C THR A 41 55.83 8.43 46.94
N TYR A 42 56.55 9.39 47.38
CA TYR A 42 56.63 10.83 47.15
C TYR A 42 55.62 11.45 46.16
N ILE A 43 54.91 12.46 46.68
CA ILE A 43 54.08 13.40 45.89
C ILE A 43 55.01 14.54 45.43
N GLU A 44 55.22 14.61 44.11
CA GLU A 44 55.67 15.85 43.47
C GLU A 44 54.41 16.58 42.93
N GLU A 45 54.10 17.72 43.53
CA GLU A 45 53.07 18.64 43.03
C GLU A 45 53.54 19.27 41.70
N THR A 46 52.98 18.79 40.58
CA THR A 46 53.06 19.52 39.33
C THR A 46 51.69 20.14 39.07
N THR A 47 51.58 21.45 39.31
CA THR A 47 50.39 22.22 39.00
C THR A 47 50.26 22.30 37.46
N THR A 48 49.40 21.47 36.90
CA THR A 48 49.03 21.59 35.48
C THR A 48 47.65 22.22 35.44
N GLU A 49 47.58 23.42 34.88
CA GLU A 49 46.29 24.07 34.56
C GLU A 49 45.51 23.19 33.62
N ILE A 50 44.38 22.66 34.11
CA ILE A 50 43.41 21.93 33.30
C ILE A 50 42.51 22.96 32.62
N GLU A 51 42.83 23.32 31.37
CA GLU A 51 41.85 23.96 30.51
C GLU A 51 40.64 23.04 30.34
N THR A 52 39.54 23.38 31.02
CA THR A 52 38.27 22.68 30.90
C THR A 52 37.65 23.07 29.57
N THR A 53 38.02 22.37 28.50
CA THR A 53 37.30 22.43 27.24
C THR A 53 35.98 21.71 27.39
N THR A 54 34.92 22.44 27.68
CA THR A 54 33.55 21.94 27.70
C THR A 54 33.16 21.51 26.27
N GLN A 55 33.43 20.26 25.90
CA GLN A 55 32.87 19.66 24.70
C GLN A 55 31.37 19.47 24.92
N GLN A 56 30.60 20.37 24.34
CA GLN A 56 29.14 20.20 24.20
C GLN A 56 28.91 18.99 23.31
N GLU A 57 28.67 17.82 23.90
CA GLU A 57 28.17 16.66 23.19
C GLU A 57 26.80 16.99 22.60
N THR A 58 26.79 17.32 21.34
CA THR A 58 25.56 17.48 20.55
C THR A 58 24.95 16.10 20.35
N THR A 59 24.13 15.66 21.28
CA THR A 59 23.38 14.41 21.17
C THR A 59 22.45 14.51 19.97
N THR A 60 22.89 14.03 18.82
CA THR A 60 22.07 13.96 17.61
C THR A 60 21.00 12.89 17.82
N VAL A 61 19.85 13.28 18.33
CA VAL A 61 18.69 12.38 18.45
C VAL A 61 18.27 11.94 17.05
N THR A 62 18.69 10.76 16.65
CA THR A 62 18.29 10.15 15.38
C THR A 62 16.81 9.86 15.40
N GLN A 63 16.01 10.74 14.85
CA GLN A 63 14.55 10.61 14.80
C GLN A 63 14.14 9.44 13.89
N LEU A 64 13.70 8.34 14.51
CA LEU A 64 13.30 7.12 13.83
C LEU A 64 12.02 7.31 12.97
N TYR A 65 11.96 6.58 11.85
CA TYR A 65 10.75 6.51 11.02
C TYR A 65 9.66 5.71 11.74
N ARG A 66 8.48 6.29 11.86
CA ARG A 66 7.26 5.65 12.38
C ARG A 66 6.38 5.15 11.25
N THR A 67 5.56 4.12 11.49
CA THR A 67 4.51 3.71 10.57
C THR A 67 3.31 4.64 10.67
N GLY A 68 2.70 4.94 9.52
CA GLY A 68 1.45 5.70 9.41
C GLY A 68 0.72 5.39 8.11
N TYR A 69 -0.45 6.00 7.96
CA TYR A 69 -1.34 5.78 6.82
C TYR A 69 -1.81 7.12 6.26
N VAL A 70 -1.89 7.21 4.95
CA VAL A 70 -2.38 8.43 4.28
C VAL A 70 -3.87 8.61 4.58
N ASN A 71 -4.24 9.83 5.03
CA ASN A 71 -5.60 10.20 5.37
C ASN A 71 -6.14 11.28 4.40
N GLY A 72 -6.18 10.95 3.12
CA GLY A 72 -6.69 11.80 2.05
C GLY A 72 -6.31 11.24 0.69
N ASN A 73 -7.00 11.69 -0.34
CA ASN A 73 -6.74 11.30 -1.71
C ASN A 73 -5.89 12.33 -2.45
N ASN A 74 -5.28 11.91 -3.54
CA ASN A 74 -4.56 12.77 -4.49
C ASN A 74 -3.50 13.67 -3.81
N ILE A 75 -2.92 13.21 -2.70
CA ILE A 75 -1.98 13.99 -1.89
C ILE A 75 -0.62 14.04 -2.59
N CYS A 76 -0.19 15.25 -2.96
CA CYS A 76 1.10 15.48 -3.59
C CYS A 76 2.27 15.15 -2.66
N VAL A 77 3.13 14.22 -3.08
CA VAL A 77 4.44 13.96 -2.46
C VAL A 77 5.48 14.85 -3.12
N ARG A 78 6.02 15.80 -2.36
CA ARG A 78 6.85 16.88 -2.87
C ARG A 78 8.34 16.61 -2.67
N LYS A 79 9.19 17.20 -3.51
CA LYS A 79 10.66 17.07 -3.40
C LYS A 79 11.25 17.76 -2.16
N ARG A 80 10.62 18.83 -1.64
CA ARG A 80 11.00 19.60 -0.45
C ARG A 80 9.77 19.90 0.40
N PRO A 81 9.90 20.22 1.72
CA PRO A 81 8.78 20.52 2.63
C PRO A 81 8.20 21.92 2.37
N SER A 82 7.72 22.16 1.15
CA SER A 82 7.16 23.43 0.69
C SER A 82 5.98 23.21 -0.25
N LYS A 83 4.94 24.06 -0.18
CA LYS A 83 3.81 24.05 -1.11
C LYS A 83 4.25 24.36 -2.56
N ARG A 84 5.30 25.16 -2.74
CA ARG A 84 5.84 25.55 -4.06
C ARG A 84 6.74 24.46 -4.68
N ALA A 85 7.19 23.46 -3.90
CA ALA A 85 8.06 22.41 -4.41
C ALA A 85 7.32 21.52 -5.41
N LYS A 86 8.02 21.11 -6.48
CA LYS A 86 7.49 20.17 -7.48
C LYS A 86 7.02 18.87 -6.80
N SER A 87 5.86 18.36 -7.22
CA SER A 87 5.36 17.03 -6.85
C SER A 87 5.93 16.00 -7.81
N LYS A 88 6.39 14.86 -7.27
CA LYS A 88 6.87 13.72 -8.06
C LYS A 88 5.84 12.59 -8.10
N TYR A 89 5.09 12.43 -7.02
CA TYR A 89 4.12 11.35 -6.85
C TYR A 89 2.85 11.88 -6.18
N LYS A 90 1.77 11.13 -6.34
CA LYS A 90 0.54 11.29 -5.58
C LYS A 90 0.31 10.04 -4.74
N VAL A 91 -0.21 10.21 -3.53
CA VAL A 91 -0.60 9.10 -2.64
C VAL A 91 -2.06 9.25 -2.26
N PHE A 92 -2.70 8.10 -1.98
CA PHE A 92 -4.13 7.99 -1.79
C PHE A 92 -4.46 7.47 -0.39
N TYR A 93 -5.70 7.63 0.01
CA TYR A 93 -6.24 7.19 1.30
C TYR A 93 -5.88 5.72 1.57
N GLY A 94 -5.45 5.45 2.79
CA GLY A 94 -5.12 4.10 3.25
C GLY A 94 -3.71 3.61 2.90
N LYS A 95 -2.94 4.31 2.04
CA LYS A 95 -1.55 3.91 1.72
C LYS A 95 -0.70 3.88 2.98
N ARG A 96 -0.12 2.71 3.30
CA ARG A 96 0.85 2.55 4.39
C ARG A 96 2.15 3.25 4.02
N ILE A 97 2.69 4.05 4.94
CA ILE A 97 3.93 4.81 4.79
C ILE A 97 4.79 4.69 6.05
N ARG A 98 6.08 4.85 5.90
CA ARG A 98 6.99 5.19 7.00
C ARG A 98 7.23 6.69 6.96
N TYR A 99 7.15 7.37 8.10
CA TYR A 99 7.32 8.82 8.15
C TYR A 99 8.15 9.27 9.36
N LYS A 100 8.86 10.39 9.19
CA LYS A 100 9.43 11.17 10.29
C LYS A 100 9.01 12.63 10.16
N LYS A 101 8.64 13.25 11.27
CA LYS A 101 8.34 14.69 11.30
C LYS A 101 9.60 15.48 10.97
N ILE A 102 9.49 16.54 10.19
CA ILE A 102 10.59 17.47 9.90
C ILE A 102 10.37 18.78 10.67
N ASN A 103 9.12 19.20 10.77
CA ASN A 103 8.65 20.33 11.56
C ASN A 103 7.17 20.16 11.89
N ALA A 104 6.51 21.16 12.48
CA ALA A 104 5.10 21.10 12.86
C ALA A 104 4.13 20.86 11.67
N LYS A 105 4.51 21.22 10.44
CA LYS A 105 3.63 21.16 9.25
C LYS A 105 3.98 20.01 8.28
N TRP A 106 5.23 19.51 8.27
CA TRP A 106 5.74 18.60 7.26
C TRP A 106 6.36 17.33 7.83
N ALA A 107 6.17 16.22 7.12
CA ALA A 107 6.85 14.96 7.37
C ALA A 107 7.55 14.47 6.10
N LYS A 108 8.74 13.89 6.26
CA LYS A 108 9.41 13.09 5.23
C LYS A 108 8.81 11.70 5.25
N ILE A 109 8.43 11.19 4.09
CA ILE A 109 7.82 9.87 3.95
C ILE A 109 8.66 8.94 3.07
N LYS A 110 8.48 7.62 3.31
CA LYS A 110 8.99 6.54 2.49
C LYS A 110 7.90 5.47 2.35
N ALA A 111 7.65 4.98 1.13
CA ALA A 111 6.81 3.83 0.84
C ALA A 111 7.30 3.23 -0.48
N LYS A 112 7.46 1.89 -0.58
CA LYS A 112 7.98 1.19 -1.78
C LYS A 112 8.82 2.15 -2.67
N ASN A 113 8.32 2.59 -3.82
CA ASN A 113 9.01 3.47 -4.77
C ASN A 113 8.74 4.99 -4.54
N VAL A 114 8.10 5.36 -3.42
CA VAL A 114 7.70 6.74 -3.13
C VAL A 114 8.54 7.29 -1.99
N LYS A 115 9.27 8.39 -2.26
CA LYS A 115 10.04 9.14 -1.27
C LYS A 115 9.79 10.65 -1.45
N GLY A 116 9.61 11.39 -0.36
CA GLY A 116 9.41 12.85 -0.41
C GLY A 116 8.73 13.39 0.84
N TYR A 117 8.01 14.49 0.69
CA TYR A 117 7.41 15.23 1.81
C TYR A 117 5.91 15.41 1.59
N ILE A 118 5.12 15.19 2.66
CA ILE A 118 3.71 15.52 2.72
C ILE A 118 3.39 16.33 3.98
N LYS A 119 2.22 17.00 4.02
CA LYS A 119 1.78 17.66 5.24
C LYS A 119 1.37 16.63 6.28
N ILE A 120 1.71 16.87 7.55
CA ILE A 120 1.40 16.00 8.69
C ILE A 120 -0.12 15.76 8.82
N LYS A 121 -0.95 16.76 8.50
CA LYS A 121 -2.42 16.63 8.54
C LYS A 121 -2.97 15.48 7.67
N TYR A 122 -2.20 15.02 6.69
CA TYR A 122 -2.57 13.89 5.84
C TYR A 122 -2.02 12.55 6.33
N ILE A 123 -1.49 12.47 7.56
CA ILE A 123 -0.97 11.24 8.15
C ILE A 123 -1.84 10.83 9.33
N SER A 124 -2.34 9.60 9.29
CA SER A 124 -3.02 8.93 10.40
C SER A 124 -2.09 7.90 11.01
N LYS A 125 -2.08 7.80 12.35
CA LYS A 125 -1.41 6.70 13.05
C LYS A 125 -2.22 5.39 12.99
N LYS A 126 -3.56 5.51 12.87
CA LYS A 126 -4.48 4.36 12.79
C LYS A 126 -4.58 3.86 11.35
N GLU A 127 -4.50 2.54 11.18
CA GLU A 127 -4.79 1.89 9.92
C GLU A 127 -6.24 2.15 9.48
N LYS A 128 -6.46 2.20 8.17
CA LYS A 128 -7.79 2.42 7.63
C LYS A 128 -8.52 1.09 7.52
N LYS A 129 -9.69 0.99 8.16
CA LYS A 129 -10.53 -0.22 8.12
C LYS A 129 -10.86 -0.57 6.67
N SER A 130 -10.66 -1.83 6.31
CA SER A 130 -10.90 -2.35 4.95
C SER A 130 -11.11 -3.86 4.97
N THR A 131 -11.84 -4.37 3.98
CA THR A 131 -11.88 -5.79 3.61
C THR A 131 -10.84 -6.03 2.52
N ILE A 132 -10.15 -7.16 2.56
CA ILE A 132 -9.11 -7.52 1.60
C ILE A 132 -9.45 -8.86 0.98
N HIS A 133 -9.50 -8.89 -0.35
CA HIS A 133 -9.60 -10.12 -1.14
C HIS A 133 -8.21 -10.39 -1.74
N ASN A 134 -7.53 -11.43 -1.24
CA ASN A 134 -6.18 -11.82 -1.66
C ASN A 134 -6.17 -12.84 -2.81
N THR A 135 -7.29 -13.55 -3.00
CA THR A 135 -7.45 -14.51 -4.09
C THR A 135 -8.37 -13.88 -5.10
N VAL A 136 -7.78 -13.29 -6.12
CA VAL A 136 -8.52 -12.76 -7.26
C VAL A 136 -8.19 -13.68 -8.44
N PRO A 137 -9.14 -14.46 -8.94
CA PRO A 137 -8.93 -15.25 -10.14
C PRO A 137 -8.41 -14.34 -11.28
N ASN A 138 -7.87 -14.92 -12.32
CA ASN A 138 -7.18 -14.28 -13.44
C ASN A 138 -8.06 -13.24 -14.20
N TYR A 139 -8.51 -12.21 -13.49
CA TYR A 139 -9.38 -11.17 -14.04
C TYR A 139 -8.59 -10.08 -14.76
N LYS A 140 -9.14 -9.65 -15.88
CA LYS A 140 -8.61 -8.55 -16.69
C LYS A 140 -9.26 -7.21 -16.30
N LEU A 141 -8.65 -6.13 -16.75
CA LEU A 141 -9.16 -4.76 -16.59
C LEU A 141 -9.36 -4.17 -18.01
N HIS A 142 -10.32 -4.68 -18.78
CA HIS A 142 -10.48 -4.26 -20.18
C HIS A 142 -11.78 -3.50 -20.47
N SER A 143 -12.82 -3.73 -19.69
CA SER A 143 -14.14 -3.15 -19.98
C SER A 143 -14.27 -1.70 -19.53
N PHE A 144 -15.11 -0.96 -20.23
CA PHE A 144 -15.49 0.41 -19.89
C PHE A 144 -16.91 0.70 -20.32
N MET A 145 -17.54 1.69 -19.67
CA MET A 145 -18.87 2.17 -20.02
C MET A 145 -18.92 3.71 -20.01
N PRO A 146 -19.76 4.33 -20.87
CA PRO A 146 -19.89 5.78 -20.90
C PRO A 146 -20.59 6.29 -19.62
N TYR A 147 -20.09 7.39 -19.05
CA TYR A 147 -20.70 7.99 -17.85
C TYR A 147 -22.13 8.50 -18.10
N THR A 148 -22.48 8.79 -19.36
CA THR A 148 -23.81 9.22 -19.77
C THR A 148 -24.88 8.14 -19.60
N SER A 149 -24.49 6.87 -19.49
CA SER A 149 -25.42 5.77 -19.16
C SER A 149 -25.98 5.88 -17.72
N LEU A 150 -25.32 6.62 -16.83
CA LEU A 150 -25.75 6.86 -15.46
C LEU A 150 -26.64 8.11 -15.40
N SER A 151 -27.82 8.06 -16.03
CA SER A 151 -28.66 9.22 -16.34
C SER A 151 -29.74 9.52 -15.29
N SER A 152 -30.09 8.58 -14.41
CA SER A 152 -31.13 8.79 -13.38
C SER A 152 -30.70 9.82 -12.34
N SER A 153 -31.29 11.01 -12.39
CA SER A 153 -30.90 12.16 -11.54
C SER A 153 -31.08 11.92 -10.02
N VAL A 154 -31.92 10.99 -9.63
CA VAL A 154 -32.14 10.62 -8.23
C VAL A 154 -31.12 9.57 -7.72
N SER A 155 -30.44 8.88 -8.64
CA SER A 155 -29.49 7.82 -8.28
C SER A 155 -28.21 8.37 -7.66
N ASN A 156 -27.60 7.57 -6.79
CA ASN A 156 -26.32 7.89 -6.19
C ASN A 156 -25.18 7.86 -7.23
N GLN A 157 -25.29 7.02 -8.24
CA GLN A 157 -24.37 6.96 -9.38
C GLN A 157 -24.32 8.30 -10.11
N TYR A 158 -25.48 8.84 -10.48
CA TYR A 158 -25.58 10.14 -11.15
C TYR A 158 -25.01 11.28 -10.26
N LYS A 159 -25.39 11.32 -8.99
CA LYS A 159 -24.89 12.32 -8.04
C LYS A 159 -23.37 12.27 -7.94
N LEU A 160 -22.77 11.08 -7.89
CA LEU A 160 -21.33 10.91 -7.90
C LEU A 160 -20.70 11.43 -9.20
N GLN A 161 -21.34 11.18 -10.36
CA GLN A 161 -20.86 11.69 -11.65
C GLN A 161 -20.92 13.22 -11.74
N LYS A 162 -21.83 13.89 -11.01
CA LYS A 162 -21.88 15.36 -10.95
C LYS A 162 -20.65 15.99 -10.32
N ILE A 163 -20.03 15.34 -9.34
CA ILE A 163 -18.78 15.79 -8.72
C ILE A 163 -17.54 15.22 -9.37
N ALA A 164 -17.70 14.22 -10.26
CA ALA A 164 -16.59 13.64 -11.01
C ALA A 164 -16.15 14.56 -12.15
N TYR A 165 -14.87 14.49 -12.48
CA TYR A 165 -14.27 15.15 -13.64
C TYR A 165 -13.65 14.11 -14.56
N THR A 166 -13.53 14.44 -15.85
CA THR A 166 -12.79 13.61 -16.80
C THR A 166 -11.30 13.80 -16.58
N GLY A 167 -10.62 12.72 -16.19
CA GLY A 167 -9.21 12.71 -15.84
C GLY A 167 -8.34 12.12 -16.96
N ILE A 168 -7.18 11.59 -16.58
CA ILE A 168 -6.26 10.92 -17.52
C ILE A 168 -6.97 9.74 -18.19
N HIS A 169 -6.61 9.46 -19.42
CA HIS A 169 -7.14 8.39 -20.26
C HIS A 169 -8.65 8.51 -20.56
N GLY A 170 -9.25 9.67 -20.37
CA GLY A 170 -10.70 9.85 -20.56
C GLY A 170 -11.56 9.19 -19.48
N ILE A 171 -10.98 8.73 -18.38
CA ILE A 171 -11.71 8.05 -17.30
C ILE A 171 -12.21 9.09 -16.30
N ARG A 172 -13.46 8.92 -15.85
CA ARG A 172 -14.06 9.76 -14.81
C ARG A 172 -13.36 9.55 -13.47
N GLN A 173 -13.16 10.60 -12.72
CA GLN A 173 -12.43 10.56 -11.43
C GLN A 173 -13.11 11.44 -10.39
N VAL A 174 -13.04 10.97 -9.12
CA VAL A 174 -13.35 11.77 -7.94
C VAL A 174 -12.11 11.77 -7.06
N ASP A 175 -11.61 12.94 -6.68
CA ASP A 175 -10.36 13.09 -5.90
C ASP A 175 -9.16 12.31 -6.49
N GLY A 176 -9.12 12.16 -7.81
CA GLY A 176 -8.08 11.42 -8.52
C GLY A 176 -8.20 9.90 -8.42
N ARG A 177 -9.29 9.36 -7.83
CA ARG A 177 -9.66 7.94 -7.89
C ARG A 177 -10.51 7.69 -9.13
N PHE A 178 -10.21 6.63 -9.84
CA PHE A 178 -10.95 6.23 -11.04
C PHE A 178 -12.35 5.73 -10.68
N CYS A 179 -13.37 6.27 -11.31
CA CYS A 179 -14.73 5.77 -11.22
C CYS A 179 -14.85 4.43 -11.94
N ILE A 180 -15.39 3.43 -11.23
CA ILE A 180 -15.57 2.07 -11.75
C ILE A 180 -16.98 1.55 -11.46
N ALA A 181 -17.45 0.63 -12.29
CA ALA A 181 -18.51 -0.31 -11.97
C ALA A 181 -17.90 -1.65 -11.58
N MET A 182 -18.51 -2.35 -10.63
CA MET A 182 -18.04 -3.64 -10.11
C MET A 182 -19.21 -4.52 -9.73
N GLY A 183 -19.01 -5.83 -9.74
CA GLY A 183 -20.04 -6.81 -9.32
C GLY A 183 -20.43 -6.68 -7.84
N SER A 184 -21.67 -7.05 -7.53
CA SER A 184 -22.28 -6.89 -6.21
C SER A 184 -21.59 -7.70 -5.11
N TYR A 185 -20.85 -8.76 -5.46
CA TYR A 185 -20.05 -9.57 -4.54
C TYR A 185 -19.12 -8.76 -3.65
N TYR A 186 -18.53 -7.70 -4.19
CA TYR A 186 -17.53 -6.92 -3.46
C TYR A 186 -18.15 -5.83 -2.61
N THR A 187 -19.00 -5.01 -3.20
CA THR A 187 -19.72 -3.92 -2.51
C THR A 187 -20.75 -3.30 -3.46
N THR A 188 -21.88 -2.89 -2.91
CA THR A 188 -22.93 -2.16 -3.65
C THR A 188 -22.99 -0.68 -3.25
N GLN A 189 -22.21 -0.26 -2.26
CA GLN A 189 -22.24 1.11 -1.73
C GLN A 189 -21.48 2.07 -2.61
N ILE A 190 -22.20 2.87 -3.41
CA ILE A 190 -21.63 3.90 -4.28
C ILE A 190 -20.78 4.90 -3.45
N GLY A 191 -19.64 5.31 -3.98
CA GLY A 191 -18.67 6.16 -3.29
C GLY A 191 -17.65 5.40 -2.45
N THR A 192 -17.72 4.07 -2.37
CA THR A 192 -16.73 3.24 -1.66
C THR A 192 -15.35 3.32 -2.31
N TYR A 193 -14.31 3.55 -1.50
CA TYR A 193 -12.92 3.54 -1.99
C TYR A 193 -12.42 2.12 -2.15
N ILE A 194 -11.80 1.85 -3.29
CA ILE A 194 -11.27 0.54 -3.67
C ILE A 194 -9.85 0.73 -4.20
N ASP A 195 -8.91 -0.10 -3.79
CA ASP A 195 -7.58 -0.18 -4.41
C ASP A 195 -7.45 -1.55 -5.08
N LEU A 196 -7.10 -1.56 -6.36
CA LEU A 196 -6.74 -2.77 -7.11
C LEU A 196 -5.22 -2.85 -7.16
N GLU A 197 -4.64 -3.93 -6.64
CA GLU A 197 -3.21 -4.18 -6.70
C GLU A 197 -2.90 -5.19 -7.80
N LEU A 198 -2.03 -4.82 -8.71
CA LEU A 198 -1.60 -5.63 -9.84
C LEU A 198 -0.38 -6.47 -9.48
N SER A 199 -0.08 -7.48 -10.28
CA SER A 199 1.03 -8.44 -10.05
C SER A 199 2.41 -7.78 -10.02
N ASP A 200 2.60 -6.65 -10.70
CA ASP A 200 3.82 -5.84 -10.62
C ASP A 200 3.89 -4.93 -9.37
N GLY A 201 2.83 -4.95 -8.54
CA GLY A 201 2.66 -4.11 -7.36
C GLY A 201 2.20 -2.68 -7.65
N THR A 202 1.78 -2.39 -8.88
CA THR A 202 1.03 -1.17 -9.21
C THR A 202 -0.29 -1.19 -8.45
N VAL A 203 -0.69 -0.04 -7.91
CA VAL A 203 -1.98 0.12 -7.25
C VAL A 203 -2.81 1.12 -8.04
N ILE A 204 -4.00 0.69 -8.47
CA ILE A 204 -4.99 1.53 -9.14
C ILE A 204 -5.99 2.01 -8.09
N PRO A 205 -6.00 3.29 -7.71
CA PRO A 205 -6.96 3.83 -6.76
C PRO A 205 -8.31 4.06 -7.45
N CYS A 206 -9.33 3.34 -7.04
CA CYS A 206 -10.69 3.39 -7.59
C CYS A 206 -11.71 3.89 -6.58
N ILE A 207 -12.88 4.29 -7.09
CA ILE A 207 -14.09 4.60 -6.34
C ILE A 207 -15.27 3.90 -7.02
N LEU A 208 -16.11 3.20 -6.25
CA LEU A 208 -17.31 2.58 -6.81
C LEU A 208 -18.27 3.67 -7.30
N ALA A 209 -18.51 3.73 -8.58
CA ALA A 209 -19.39 4.70 -9.21
C ALA A 209 -20.66 4.06 -9.78
N ASP A 210 -20.64 2.74 -9.95
CA ASP A 210 -21.79 1.94 -10.33
C ASP A 210 -21.68 0.52 -9.78
N CYS A 211 -22.83 -0.16 -9.58
CA CYS A 211 -22.89 -1.57 -9.25
C CYS A 211 -23.47 -2.30 -10.45
N LYS A 212 -22.70 -3.26 -11.01
CA LYS A 212 -23.18 -4.09 -12.12
C LYS A 212 -24.42 -4.86 -11.70
N ALA A 213 -25.43 -4.88 -12.58
CA ALA A 213 -26.56 -5.77 -12.41
C ALA A 213 -26.08 -7.23 -12.48
N ASP A 214 -26.57 -8.07 -11.61
CA ASP A 214 -26.11 -9.47 -11.47
C ASP A 214 -26.29 -10.26 -12.78
N ILE A 215 -27.30 -9.93 -13.58
CA ILE A 215 -27.51 -10.52 -14.92
C ILE A 215 -26.36 -10.26 -15.90
N HIS A 216 -25.53 -9.25 -15.65
CA HIS A 216 -24.37 -8.89 -16.47
C HIS A 216 -23.05 -9.31 -15.84
N THR A 217 -23.11 -10.21 -14.86
CA THR A 217 -21.94 -10.75 -14.15
C THR A 217 -21.91 -12.28 -14.22
N ASP A 218 -20.83 -12.89 -13.73
CA ASP A 218 -20.77 -14.34 -13.56
C ASP A 218 -21.70 -14.81 -12.41
N SER A 219 -21.83 -16.11 -12.25
CA SER A 219 -22.69 -16.73 -11.22
C SER A 219 -22.35 -16.34 -9.78
N MET A 220 -21.16 -15.80 -9.55
CA MET A 220 -20.69 -15.33 -8.25
C MET A 220 -20.77 -13.80 -8.11
N ASN A 221 -21.23 -13.10 -9.13
CA ASN A 221 -21.27 -11.63 -9.21
C ASN A 221 -19.88 -10.98 -8.97
N GLN A 222 -18.81 -11.66 -9.38
CA GLN A 222 -17.43 -11.22 -9.14
C GLN A 222 -16.80 -10.51 -10.33
N LYS A 223 -17.21 -10.83 -11.55
CA LYS A 223 -16.71 -10.23 -12.79
C LYS A 223 -17.83 -10.04 -13.79
N THR A 224 -17.60 -9.16 -14.76
CA THR A 224 -18.52 -8.98 -15.89
C THR A 224 -18.56 -10.26 -16.76
N SER A 225 -19.65 -10.45 -17.51
CA SER A 225 -19.82 -11.61 -18.39
C SER A 225 -18.72 -11.74 -19.45
N ASP A 226 -18.10 -10.63 -19.86
CA ASP A 226 -16.95 -10.60 -20.77
C ASP A 226 -15.60 -10.92 -20.07
N GLY A 227 -15.60 -11.20 -18.75
CA GLY A 227 -14.45 -11.58 -17.99
C GLY A 227 -13.61 -10.43 -17.40
N SER A 228 -14.06 -9.19 -17.48
CA SER A 228 -13.44 -8.06 -16.81
C SER A 228 -13.83 -8.02 -15.32
N LEU A 229 -12.87 -7.70 -14.45
CA LEU A 229 -13.15 -7.51 -13.01
C LEU A 229 -14.04 -6.31 -12.76
N ILE A 230 -13.81 -5.24 -13.53
CA ILE A 230 -14.48 -3.95 -13.40
C ILE A 230 -14.77 -3.38 -14.79
N GLU A 231 -15.65 -2.39 -14.84
CA GLU A 231 -15.73 -1.46 -15.98
C GLU A 231 -15.31 -0.08 -15.52
N PHE A 232 -14.41 0.57 -16.27
CA PHE A 232 -14.11 1.97 -16.03
C PHE A 232 -15.23 2.86 -16.54
N ILE A 233 -15.64 3.85 -15.73
CA ILE A 233 -16.61 4.86 -16.18
C ILE A 233 -15.86 5.94 -16.94
N VAL A 234 -16.22 6.15 -18.21
CA VAL A 234 -15.44 6.97 -19.12
C VAL A 234 -16.24 8.09 -19.79
N ASP A 235 -15.54 9.12 -20.20
CA ASP A 235 -16.00 10.08 -21.20
C ASP A 235 -15.54 9.62 -22.58
N MET A 236 -16.47 9.15 -23.40
CA MET A 236 -16.19 8.60 -24.71
C MET A 236 -15.47 9.59 -25.65
N ASN A 237 -15.71 10.90 -25.46
CA ASN A 237 -15.05 11.92 -26.28
C ASN A 237 -13.56 12.05 -25.96
N CYS A 238 -13.18 11.76 -24.71
CA CYS A 238 -11.82 11.91 -24.19
C CYS A 238 -11.02 10.61 -24.14
N LEU A 239 -11.60 9.47 -24.56
CA LEU A 239 -10.88 8.20 -24.62
C LEU A 239 -9.74 8.24 -25.65
N PRO A 240 -8.57 7.66 -25.35
CA PRO A 240 -7.51 7.49 -26.34
C PRO A 240 -8.00 6.70 -27.56
N HIS A 241 -7.57 7.11 -28.76
CA HIS A 241 -7.97 6.47 -30.00
C HIS A 241 -7.75 4.95 -29.99
N LYS A 242 -6.60 4.50 -29.49
CA LYS A 242 -6.28 3.07 -29.39
C LYS A 242 -7.28 2.29 -28.53
N VAL A 243 -7.75 2.88 -27.41
CA VAL A 243 -8.77 2.27 -26.56
C VAL A 243 -10.08 2.12 -27.30
N LYS A 244 -10.50 3.14 -28.05
CA LYS A 244 -11.74 3.11 -28.86
C LYS A 244 -11.68 2.01 -29.91
N VAL A 245 -10.57 1.91 -30.64
CA VAL A 245 -10.39 0.92 -31.73
C VAL A 245 -10.34 -0.51 -31.16
N MET A 246 -9.65 -0.70 -30.07
CA MET A 246 -9.46 -2.05 -29.46
C MET A 246 -10.64 -2.48 -28.57
N GLY A 247 -11.53 -1.57 -28.20
CA GLY A 247 -12.59 -1.86 -27.21
C GLY A 247 -12.07 -2.28 -25.83
N ASP A 248 -10.82 -1.93 -25.52
CA ASP A 248 -10.11 -2.40 -24.33
C ASP A 248 -9.35 -1.26 -23.67
N VAL A 249 -9.78 -0.88 -22.46
CA VAL A 249 -9.20 0.24 -21.70
C VAL A 249 -7.79 -0.05 -21.19
N SER A 250 -7.37 -1.31 -21.13
CA SER A 250 -6.01 -1.68 -20.72
C SER A 250 -4.93 -1.13 -21.67
N TYR A 251 -5.32 -0.79 -22.91
CA TYR A 251 -4.42 -0.10 -23.84
C TYR A 251 -4.14 1.37 -23.49
N ALA A 252 -4.84 1.93 -22.50
CA ALA A 252 -4.56 3.28 -22.02
C ALA A 252 -3.30 3.34 -21.15
N ASN A 253 -2.92 2.23 -20.53
CA ASN A 253 -1.75 2.14 -19.66
C ASN A 253 -1.18 0.70 -19.65
N ASP A 254 0.08 0.54 -20.04
CA ASP A 254 0.70 -0.78 -20.21
C ASP A 254 0.69 -1.63 -18.93
N THR A 255 0.74 -1.01 -17.76
CA THR A 255 0.68 -1.74 -16.47
C THR A 255 -0.69 -2.39 -16.24
N TRP A 256 -1.77 -1.89 -16.84
CA TRP A 256 -3.12 -2.41 -16.63
C TRP A 256 -3.40 -3.75 -17.31
N ARG A 257 -2.47 -4.23 -18.12
CA ARG A 257 -2.50 -5.61 -18.65
C ARG A 257 -2.03 -6.64 -17.63
N ASN A 258 -1.42 -6.20 -16.52
CA ASN A 258 -1.05 -7.07 -15.42
C ASN A 258 -2.29 -7.56 -14.67
N LYS A 259 -2.21 -8.79 -14.13
CA LYS A 259 -3.29 -9.40 -13.36
C LYS A 259 -3.54 -8.63 -12.06
N VAL A 260 -4.80 -8.50 -11.68
CA VAL A 260 -5.16 -8.06 -10.33
C VAL A 260 -4.88 -9.20 -9.35
N THR A 261 -4.05 -8.95 -8.36
CA THR A 261 -3.68 -9.94 -7.33
C THR A 261 -4.37 -9.69 -6.00
N ARG A 262 -4.82 -8.45 -5.77
CA ARG A 262 -5.48 -8.09 -4.52
C ARG A 262 -6.47 -6.94 -4.72
N ILE A 263 -7.62 -7.06 -4.07
CA ILE A 263 -8.64 -6.00 -4.00
C ILE A 263 -8.74 -5.56 -2.54
N LYS A 264 -8.61 -4.27 -2.29
CA LYS A 264 -8.77 -3.67 -0.96
C LYS A 264 -9.94 -2.70 -0.98
N ILE A 265 -10.99 -3.02 -0.21
CA ILE A 265 -12.23 -2.26 -0.12
C ILE A 265 -12.26 -1.55 1.23
N TYR A 266 -12.24 -0.22 1.22
CA TYR A 266 -12.21 0.57 2.45
C TYR A 266 -13.62 0.78 3.01
N LYS A 267 -13.73 0.80 4.35
CA LYS A 267 -14.95 1.25 5.04
C LYS A 267 -15.12 2.79 5.00
N LYS A 268 -14.66 3.41 3.93
CA LYS A 268 -14.74 4.84 3.65
C LYS A 268 -15.56 5.03 2.40
N VAL A 269 -16.61 5.83 2.52
CA VAL A 269 -17.52 6.20 1.44
C VAL A 269 -17.38 7.69 1.22
N GLU A 270 -17.27 8.10 -0.04
CA GLU A 270 -17.33 9.53 -0.42
C GLU A 270 -18.74 10.03 -0.23
N LYS A 271 -18.85 11.25 0.29
CA LYS A 271 -20.13 11.95 0.39
C LYS A 271 -20.28 12.90 -0.82
N TYR A 272 -21.42 12.88 -1.46
CA TYR A 272 -21.76 13.64 -2.67
C TYR A 272 -23.19 14.16 -2.62
#